data_3116985d0b1f8c284d787142456472a6
#
_entry.id   3116985d0b1f8c284d787142456472a6
#
_cell.length_a   1.000
_cell.length_b   1.000
_cell.length_c   1.000
_cell.angle_alpha   90.00
_cell.angle_beta   90.00
_cell.angle_gamma   90.00
#
_symmetry.space_group_name_H-M   'P 1'
#
loop_
_entity.id
_entity.type
_entity.pdbx_description
1 polymer ?
#
loop_
_entity_poly.entity_id
_entity_poly.type
_entity_poly.pdbx_seq_one_letter_code
_entity_poly.pdbx_strand_id
1 'polypeptide(L)' 'MIVKEEKLTSVKITQPLYTKFKVSCLENNFSFKKLADRSIFLYLTDKEFRDKLHKQNSIRL' A
#
# COMPACT_ATOMS: atom_id res chain seq x y z
N MET A 1 5.74 -20.94 7.45
CA MET A 1 5.05 -20.55 8.66
C MET A 1 4.11 -19.38 8.39
N ILE A 2 2.94 -19.44 8.90
CA ILE A 2 1.93 -18.45 8.60
C ILE A 2 1.47 -17.76 9.85
N VAL A 3 1.50 -16.44 9.81
CA VAL A 3 1.00 -15.64 10.90
C VAL A 3 -0.47 -15.38 10.66
N LYS A 4 -1.30 -15.78 11.59
CA LYS A 4 -2.73 -15.63 11.47
C LYS A 4 -3.26 -14.38 12.09
N GLU A 5 -2.52 -13.81 13.01
CA GLU A 5 -2.98 -12.63 13.71
C GLU A 5 -2.96 -11.43 12.79
N GLU A 6 -4.01 -10.64 12.86
CA GLU A 6 -4.10 -9.41 12.10
C GLU A 6 -4.32 -8.27 13.06
N LYS A 7 -3.69 -7.15 12.75
CA LYS A 7 -3.81 -5.97 13.57
C LYS A 7 -4.63 -4.92 12.81
N LEU A 8 -5.60 -4.37 13.50
CA LEU A 8 -6.39 -3.29 12.95
C LEU A 8 -5.66 -1.97 13.20
N THR A 9 -5.36 -1.28 12.11
CA THR A 9 -4.69 0.01 12.18
C THR A 9 -5.51 1.02 11.40
N SER A 10 -5.28 2.30 11.68
CA SER A 10 -5.95 3.35 10.92
C SER A 10 -4.93 4.39 10.49
N VAL A 11 -5.08 4.86 9.26
CA VAL A 11 -4.22 5.89 8.71
C VAL A 11 -5.07 6.84 7.90
N LYS A 12 -4.56 8.06 7.74
CA LYS A 12 -5.20 9.04 6.88
C LYS A 12 -4.50 9.01 5.53
N ILE A 13 -5.28 8.98 4.47
CA ILE A 13 -4.74 8.89 3.12
C ILE A 13 -5.22 10.09 2.33
N THR A 14 -4.33 10.64 1.49
CA THR A 14 -4.69 11.72 0.59
C THR A 14 -5.91 11.30 -0.22
N GLN A 15 -6.98 12.10 -0.13
CA GLN A 15 -8.26 11.69 -0.65
C GLN A 15 -8.29 11.44 -2.15
N PRO A 16 -7.77 12.33 -3.00
CA PRO A 16 -7.78 12.03 -4.44
C PRO A 16 -7.04 10.75 -4.77
N LEU A 17 -5.96 10.49 -4.04
CA LEU A 17 -5.18 9.27 -4.24
C LEU A 17 -6.00 8.05 -3.87
N TYR A 18 -6.68 8.11 -2.74
CA TYR A 18 -7.49 6.99 -2.29
C TYR A 18 -8.64 6.70 -3.25
N THR A 19 -9.30 7.76 -3.73
CA THR A 19 -10.41 7.59 -4.65
C THR A 19 -9.97 6.88 -5.92
N LYS A 20 -8.85 7.30 -6.49
CA LYS A 20 -8.34 6.66 -7.70
C LYS A 20 -7.91 5.23 -7.44
N PHE A 21 -7.37 4.98 -6.26
CA PHE A 21 -7.00 3.63 -5.90
C PHE A 21 -8.22 2.71 -5.82
N LYS A 22 -9.32 3.21 -5.25
CA LYS A 22 -10.53 2.39 -5.14
C LYS A 22 -11.07 2.01 -6.52
N VAL A 23 -11.03 2.94 -7.47
CA VAL A 23 -11.45 2.64 -8.83
C VAL A 23 -10.56 1.56 -9.42
N SER A 24 -9.26 1.69 -9.23
CA SER A 24 -8.32 0.70 -9.73
C SER A 24 -8.54 -0.66 -9.09
N CYS A 25 -8.93 -0.69 -7.83
CA CYS A 25 -9.22 -1.96 -7.15
C CYS A 25 -10.36 -2.70 -7.83
N LEU A 26 -11.39 -1.98 -8.24
CA LEU A 26 -12.52 -2.60 -8.92
C LEU A 26 -12.08 -3.20 -10.25
N GLU A 27 -11.20 -2.51 -10.96
CA GLU A 27 -10.75 -2.98 -12.26
C GLU A 27 -9.80 -4.16 -12.16
N ASN A 28 -9.00 -4.22 -11.10
CA ASN A 28 -7.93 -5.20 -10.98
C ASN A 28 -8.19 -6.25 -9.90
N ASN A 29 -9.37 -6.25 -9.31
CA ASN A 29 -9.73 -7.19 -8.26
C ASN A 29 -8.67 -7.21 -7.14
N PHE A 30 -8.38 -6.02 -6.66
CA PHE A 30 -7.35 -5.83 -5.65
C PHE A 30 -7.99 -5.15 -4.44
N SER A 31 -7.30 -5.09 -3.32
CA SER A 31 -7.85 -4.49 -2.11
C SER A 31 -6.78 -3.71 -1.37
N PHE A 32 -7.24 -2.84 -0.48
CA PHE A 32 -6.31 -2.07 0.34
C PHE A 32 -5.53 -2.98 1.28
N LYS A 33 -6.19 -4.01 1.80
CA LYS A 33 -5.48 -4.97 2.66
C LYS A 33 -4.34 -5.63 1.91
N LYS A 34 -4.58 -6.06 0.68
CA LYS A 34 -3.53 -6.67 -0.12
C LYS A 34 -2.40 -5.68 -0.39
N LEU A 35 -2.75 -4.43 -0.68
CA LEU A 35 -1.74 -3.42 -0.92
C LEU A 35 -0.89 -3.22 0.32
N ALA A 36 -1.53 -3.07 1.48
CA ALA A 36 -0.81 -2.83 2.72
C ALA A 36 0.11 -3.99 3.06
N ASP A 37 -0.43 -5.20 3.05
CA ASP A 37 0.36 -6.38 3.40
C ASP A 37 1.55 -6.53 2.46
N ARG A 38 1.30 -6.44 1.18
CA ARG A 38 2.36 -6.67 0.19
C ARG A 38 3.38 -5.54 0.17
N SER A 39 2.91 -4.32 0.36
CA SER A 39 3.83 -3.18 0.39
C SER A 39 4.74 -3.24 1.59
N ILE A 40 4.21 -3.62 2.74
CA ILE A 40 5.03 -3.74 3.93
C ILE A 40 6.04 -4.86 3.76
N PHE A 41 5.62 -5.97 3.18
CA PHE A 41 6.53 -7.08 2.93
C PHE A 41 7.67 -6.64 2.00
N LEU A 42 7.33 -5.95 0.92
CA LEU A 42 8.35 -5.48 -0.03
C LEU A 42 9.24 -4.43 0.61
N TYR A 43 8.68 -3.58 1.45
CA TYR A 43 9.47 -2.59 2.14
C TYR A 43 10.56 -3.24 2.98
N LEU A 44 10.24 -4.37 3.58
CA LEU A 44 11.18 -5.06 4.46
C LEU A 44 12.19 -5.92 3.70
N THR A 45 11.82 -6.41 2.54
CA THR A 45 12.64 -7.42 1.83
C THR A 45 13.25 -6.92 0.54
N ASP A 46 12.75 -5.83 -0.03
CA ASP A 46 13.23 -5.34 -1.33
C ASP A 46 13.81 -3.95 -1.15
N LYS A 47 15.13 -3.87 -1.20
CA LYS A 47 15.81 -2.61 -0.97
C LYS A 47 15.45 -1.55 -2.02
N GLU A 48 15.30 -1.97 -3.26
CA GLU A 48 14.95 -1.03 -4.33
C GLU A 48 13.56 -0.44 -4.12
N PHE A 49 12.62 -1.28 -3.70
CA PHE A 49 11.28 -0.80 -3.43
C PHE A 49 11.30 0.19 -2.27
N ARG A 50 12.00 -0.15 -1.21
CA ARG A 50 12.09 0.73 -0.04
C ARG A 50 12.73 2.06 -0.40
N ASP A 51 13.82 2.02 -1.16
CA ASP A 51 14.51 3.24 -1.56
C ASP A 51 13.61 4.12 -2.41
N LYS A 52 12.85 3.49 -3.30
CA LYS A 52 11.92 4.23 -4.16
C LYS A 52 10.86 4.92 -3.32
N LEU A 53 10.33 4.24 -2.32
CA LEU A 53 9.34 4.83 -1.43
C LEU A 53 9.93 6.01 -0.64
N HIS A 54 11.15 5.84 -0.15
CA HIS A 54 11.77 6.91 0.63
C HIS A 54 12.00 8.16 -0.20
N LYS A 55 12.25 7.99 -1.49
CA LYS A 55 12.48 9.13 -2.37
C LYS A 55 11.20 9.76 -2.87
N GLN A 56 10.08 9.10 -2.67
CA GLN A 56 8.81 9.60 -3.14
C GLN A 56 8.30 10.65 -2.18
N ASN A 57 8.50 11.91 -2.51
CA ASN A 57 8.10 12.99 -1.62
C ASN A 57 7.13 13.97 -2.25
N SER A 58 6.63 13.67 -3.43
CA SER A 58 5.68 14.53 -4.12
C SER A 58 4.56 13.65 -4.65
N ILE A 59 3.36 13.87 -4.15
CA ILE A 59 2.21 13.05 -4.54
C ILE A 59 1.23 13.94 -5.32
N ARG A 60 1.09 13.66 -6.60
CA ARG A 60 0.22 14.41 -7.48
C ARG A 60 -0.53 13.48 -8.41
N LEU A 61 -1.79 13.80 -8.58
CA LEU A 61 -2.63 13.03 -9.49
C LEU A 61 -3.42 13.98 -10.38
#